data_54788ce02cc809d25beb5078e8bf7a2c
#
_entry.id   54788ce02cc809d25beb5078e8bf7a2c
#
_cell.length_a   1.000
_cell.length_b   1.000
_cell.length_c   1.000
_cell.angle_alpha   90.00
_cell.angle_beta   90.00
_cell.angle_gamma   90.00
#
_symmetry.space_group_name_H-M   'P 1'
#
loop_
_entity.id
_entity.type
_entity.pdbx_description
1 polymer ?
#
loop_
_entity_poly.entity_id
_entity_poly.type
_entity_poly.pdbx_seq_one_letter_code
_entity_poly.pdbx_strand_id
1 'polypeptide(L)'
;MKILVCAPLQEAESKKIQEYFINDTVVISRRPTQEDIDQADVIVGNPHLDLNLNQEHLQALLLNSAGSDQYIKEGILNKTTKLTNASGSYGIAISEHVIGMMITFCKNLKTYALQMKEGNWLPSKQGKEIYHSRVCIVGYGDIGYEIAKRLKAF
;
A
#
# COMPACT_ATOMS: atom_id res chain seq x y z
N MET A 1 -25.62 6.33 7.13
CA MET A 1 -24.94 6.16 5.82
C MET A 1 -24.74 4.67 5.53
N LYS A 2 -24.60 4.31 4.26
CA LYS A 2 -24.15 2.96 3.87
C LYS A 2 -22.68 2.99 3.49
N ILE A 3 -21.85 2.28 4.25
CA ILE A 3 -20.40 2.25 4.08
C ILE A 3 -20.02 0.88 3.53
N LEU A 4 -19.43 0.85 2.33
CA LEU A 4 -18.90 -0.35 1.72
C LEU A 4 -17.39 -0.43 1.98
N VAL A 5 -16.91 -1.51 2.61
CA VAL A 5 -15.48 -1.74 2.84
C VAL A 5 -15.02 -2.88 1.96
N CYS A 6 -14.20 -2.58 0.95
CA CYS A 6 -13.60 -3.55 0.04
C CYS A 6 -12.08 -3.73 0.26
N ALA A 7 -11.56 -3.18 1.35
CA ALA A 7 -10.18 -3.42 1.77
C ALA A 7 -10.00 -4.84 2.38
N PRO A 8 -8.81 -5.44 2.26
CA PRO A 8 -8.51 -6.71 2.93
C PRO A 8 -8.40 -6.49 4.43
N LEU A 9 -9.40 -6.92 5.18
CA LEU A 9 -9.46 -6.83 6.64
C LEU A 9 -9.34 -8.22 7.28
N GLN A 10 -8.77 -8.25 8.48
CA GLN A 10 -8.87 -9.38 9.39
C GLN A 10 -10.19 -9.32 10.17
N GLU A 11 -10.60 -10.44 10.78
CA GLU A 11 -11.88 -10.51 11.51
C GLU A 11 -11.97 -9.50 12.66
N ALA A 12 -10.87 -9.31 13.40
CA ALA A 12 -10.80 -8.36 14.49
C ALA A 12 -10.95 -6.90 14.02
N GLU A 13 -10.41 -6.58 12.84
CA GLU A 13 -10.53 -5.24 12.24
C GLU A 13 -11.97 -5.00 11.74
N SER A 14 -12.57 -6.02 11.13
CA SER A 14 -13.96 -5.98 10.68
C SER A 14 -14.92 -5.69 11.83
N LYS A 15 -14.75 -6.37 12.98
CA LYS A 15 -15.55 -6.13 14.19
C LYS A 15 -15.38 -4.71 14.71
N LYS A 16 -14.15 -4.21 14.81
CA LYS A 16 -13.89 -2.83 15.25
C LYS A 16 -14.57 -1.78 14.37
N ILE A 17 -14.54 -1.97 13.04
CA ILE A 17 -15.21 -1.04 12.13
C ILE A 17 -16.72 -1.06 12.36
N GLN A 18 -17.34 -2.23 12.49
CA GLN A 18 -18.78 -2.35 12.75
C GLN A 18 -19.20 -1.74 14.09
N GLU A 19 -18.38 -1.93 15.14
CA GLU A 19 -18.61 -1.33 16.46
C GLU A 19 -18.48 0.21 16.42
N TYR A 20 -17.51 0.72 15.67
CA TYR A 20 -17.28 2.16 15.54
C TYR A 20 -18.40 2.88 14.79
N PHE A 21 -18.94 2.25 13.75
CA PHE A 21 -20.02 2.79 12.93
C PHE A 21 -21.39 2.19 13.27
N ILE A 22 -21.70 2.08 14.57
CA ILE A 22 -22.91 1.41 15.07
C ILE A 22 -24.23 2.03 14.56
N ASN A 23 -24.21 3.30 14.15
CA ASN A 23 -25.38 4.01 13.61
C ASN A 23 -25.44 3.96 12.07
N ASP A 24 -24.51 3.30 11.42
CA ASP A 24 -24.40 3.21 9.98
C ASP A 24 -24.52 1.75 9.52
N THR A 25 -24.90 1.55 8.27
CA THR A 25 -24.88 0.21 7.67
C THR A 25 -23.50 -0.05 7.07
N VAL A 26 -22.73 -0.96 7.65
CA VAL A 26 -21.41 -1.34 7.16
C VAL A 26 -21.47 -2.69 6.44
N VAL A 27 -21.15 -2.69 5.16
CA VAL A 27 -21.01 -3.89 4.32
C VAL A 27 -19.54 -4.14 4.06
N ILE A 28 -19.03 -5.33 4.39
CA ILE A 28 -17.64 -5.70 4.17
C ILE A 28 -17.60 -6.77 3.08
N SER A 29 -17.03 -6.43 1.93
CA SER A 29 -16.90 -7.32 0.78
C SER A 29 -15.59 -7.09 0.06
N ARG A 30 -14.70 -8.10 0.01
CA ARG A 30 -13.44 -8.02 -0.76
C ARG A 30 -13.66 -8.00 -2.28
N ARG A 31 -14.82 -8.44 -2.74
CA ARG A 31 -15.22 -8.47 -4.15
C ARG A 31 -16.64 -7.93 -4.24
N PRO A 32 -16.81 -6.61 -4.13
CA PRO A 32 -18.13 -5.99 -4.20
C PRO A 32 -18.75 -6.23 -5.57
N THR A 33 -20.06 -6.32 -5.60
CA THR A 33 -20.87 -6.33 -6.81
C THR A 33 -21.24 -4.90 -7.23
N GLN A 34 -21.82 -4.73 -8.43
CA GLN A 34 -22.35 -3.42 -8.82
C GLN A 34 -23.46 -2.95 -7.86
N GLU A 35 -24.31 -3.87 -7.39
CA GLU A 35 -25.36 -3.55 -6.43
C GLU A 35 -24.81 -2.99 -5.10
N ASP A 36 -23.67 -3.52 -4.63
CA ASP A 36 -22.99 -2.99 -3.44
C ASP A 36 -22.52 -1.56 -3.66
N ILE A 37 -22.00 -1.26 -4.85
CA ILE A 37 -21.57 0.10 -5.25
C ILE A 37 -22.75 1.04 -5.34
N ASP A 38 -23.82 0.62 -6.02
CA ASP A 38 -25.03 1.43 -6.27
C ASP A 38 -25.76 1.83 -4.98
N GLN A 39 -25.48 1.15 -3.89
CA GLN A 39 -26.10 1.43 -2.59
C GLN A 39 -25.16 2.14 -1.61
N ALA A 40 -23.87 2.31 -1.95
CA ALA A 40 -22.89 2.86 -1.03
C ALA A 40 -22.83 4.38 -1.06
N ASP A 41 -22.94 5.02 0.10
CA ASP A 41 -22.67 6.45 0.27
C ASP A 41 -21.16 6.72 0.35
N VAL A 42 -20.41 5.78 0.95
CA VAL A 42 -18.95 5.84 1.12
C VAL A 42 -18.34 4.48 0.81
N ILE A 43 -17.25 4.48 0.05
CA ILE A 43 -16.47 3.28 -0.26
C ILE A 43 -15.08 3.40 0.36
N VAL A 44 -14.65 2.37 1.10
CA VAL A 44 -13.30 2.25 1.69
C VAL A 44 -12.58 1.08 1.04
N GLY A 45 -11.45 1.34 0.42
CA GLY A 45 -10.65 0.36 -0.31
C GLY A 45 -10.55 0.68 -1.79
N ASN A 46 -10.07 -0.28 -2.57
CA ASN A 46 -9.79 -0.13 -3.99
C ASN A 46 -10.75 -1.00 -4.80
N PRO A 47 -11.98 -0.55 -5.09
CA PRO A 47 -12.92 -1.30 -5.92
C PRO A 47 -12.39 -1.47 -7.34
N HIS A 48 -12.77 -2.55 -8.00
CA HIS A 48 -12.37 -2.82 -9.39
C HIS A 48 -13.01 -1.82 -10.35
N LEU A 49 -12.28 -1.37 -11.37
CA LEU A 49 -12.74 -0.34 -12.31
C LEU A 49 -13.72 -0.85 -13.38
N ASP A 50 -14.00 -2.15 -13.41
CA ASP A 50 -15.10 -2.71 -14.19
C ASP A 50 -16.48 -2.36 -13.59
N LEU A 51 -16.50 -1.93 -12.33
CA LEU A 51 -17.68 -1.43 -11.66
C LEU A 51 -17.87 0.06 -11.96
N ASN A 52 -19.11 0.46 -12.16
CA ASN A 52 -19.44 1.87 -12.36
C ASN A 52 -19.41 2.62 -11.02
N LEU A 53 -18.34 3.38 -10.78
CA LEU A 53 -18.14 4.21 -9.59
C LEU A 53 -18.67 5.63 -9.76
N ASN A 54 -19.12 6.01 -10.97
CA ASN A 54 -19.65 7.34 -11.26
C ASN A 54 -21.12 7.45 -10.81
N GLN A 55 -21.31 7.42 -9.49
CA GLN A 55 -22.63 7.49 -8.87
C GLN A 55 -22.84 8.87 -8.24
N GLU A 56 -24.00 9.50 -8.47
CA GLU A 56 -24.29 10.84 -7.95
C GLU A 56 -24.38 10.89 -6.42
N HIS A 57 -24.82 9.79 -5.80
CA HIS A 57 -24.97 9.68 -4.35
C HIS A 57 -23.68 9.28 -3.63
N LEU A 58 -22.65 8.81 -4.35
CA LEU A 58 -21.37 8.44 -3.76
C LEU A 58 -20.62 9.68 -3.27
N GLN A 59 -20.56 9.85 -1.98
CA GLN A 59 -19.97 11.03 -1.33
C GLN A 59 -18.43 10.96 -1.26
N ALA A 60 -17.90 9.75 -1.02
CA ALA A 60 -16.44 9.58 -0.88
C ALA A 60 -15.96 8.20 -1.30
N LEU A 61 -14.76 8.17 -1.90
CA LEU A 61 -13.94 6.98 -2.13
C LEU A 61 -12.62 7.14 -1.37
N LEU A 62 -12.39 6.30 -0.37
CA LEU A 62 -11.23 6.33 0.50
C LEU A 62 -10.31 5.14 0.14
N LEU A 63 -9.29 5.39 -0.67
CA LEU A 63 -8.39 4.33 -1.14
C LEU A 63 -7.47 3.84 -0.02
N ASN A 64 -7.25 2.54 0.05
CA ASN A 64 -6.24 1.93 0.92
C ASN A 64 -4.86 1.81 0.23
N SER A 65 -4.68 2.36 -0.97
CA SER A 65 -3.40 2.51 -1.68
C SER A 65 -2.93 3.95 -1.69
N ALA A 66 -1.63 4.18 -1.85
CA ALA A 66 -1.08 5.52 -2.08
C ALA A 66 -1.31 6.00 -3.52
N GLY A 67 -1.32 5.07 -4.49
CA GLY A 67 -1.61 5.39 -5.90
C GLY A 67 -3.10 5.61 -6.13
N SER A 68 -3.45 6.68 -6.84
CA SER A 68 -4.82 7.06 -7.19
C SER A 68 -5.04 7.29 -8.70
N ASP A 69 -4.00 7.13 -9.51
CA ASP A 69 -3.96 7.53 -10.92
C ASP A 69 -5.10 6.96 -11.77
N GLN A 70 -5.54 5.75 -11.46
CA GLN A 70 -6.63 5.11 -12.18
C GLN A 70 -8.01 5.66 -11.81
N TYR A 71 -8.19 6.21 -10.60
CA TYR A 71 -9.47 6.72 -10.10
C TYR A 71 -9.70 8.21 -10.42
N ILE A 72 -8.65 8.96 -10.77
CA ILE A 72 -8.74 10.38 -11.15
C ILE A 72 -9.04 10.60 -12.63
N LYS A 73 -9.11 9.53 -13.42
CA LYS A 73 -9.45 9.64 -14.85
C LYS A 73 -10.88 10.13 -15.02
N GLU A 74 -11.09 10.92 -16.08
CA GLU A 74 -12.41 11.43 -16.41
C GLU A 74 -13.44 10.29 -16.57
N GLY A 75 -14.61 10.49 -16.00
CA GLY A 75 -15.74 9.54 -16.07
C GLY A 75 -15.68 8.39 -15.03
N ILE A 76 -14.60 8.22 -14.27
CA ILE A 76 -14.52 7.16 -13.25
C ILE A 76 -15.32 7.50 -12.00
N LEU A 77 -15.22 8.73 -11.52
CA LEU A 77 -15.97 9.22 -10.37
C LEU A 77 -16.83 10.42 -10.75
N ASN A 78 -17.92 10.63 -10.02
CA ASN A 78 -18.68 11.86 -10.12
C ASN A 78 -17.83 13.04 -9.62
N LYS A 79 -18.05 14.23 -10.18
CA LYS A 79 -17.31 15.45 -9.82
C LYS A 79 -17.49 15.86 -8.36
N THR A 80 -18.57 15.44 -7.73
CA THR A 80 -18.87 15.72 -6.31
C THR A 80 -18.26 14.70 -5.36
N THR A 81 -17.85 13.53 -5.84
CA THR A 81 -17.26 12.48 -5.02
C THR A 81 -15.85 12.89 -4.52
N LYS A 82 -15.67 12.87 -3.21
CA LYS A 82 -14.37 13.13 -2.59
C LYS A 82 -13.47 11.89 -2.71
N LEU A 83 -12.29 12.07 -3.29
CA LEU A 83 -11.28 11.00 -3.39
C LEU A 83 -10.15 11.27 -2.41
N THR A 84 -9.80 10.27 -1.58
CA THR A 84 -8.59 10.29 -0.75
C THR A 84 -7.78 9.02 -0.97
N ASN A 85 -6.50 9.06 -0.62
CA ASN A 85 -5.61 7.92 -0.71
C ASN A 85 -4.83 7.72 0.60
N ALA A 86 -4.12 6.59 0.73
CA ALA A 86 -3.31 6.25 1.89
C ALA A 86 -1.85 6.76 1.76
N SER A 87 -1.64 7.91 1.14
CA SER A 87 -0.31 8.54 1.09
C SER A 87 0.20 8.81 2.51
N GLY A 88 1.48 8.52 2.77
CA GLY A 88 2.08 8.62 4.11
C GLY A 88 2.03 7.32 4.94
N SER A 89 1.24 6.33 4.54
CA SER A 89 1.10 5.08 5.32
C SER A 89 2.17 4.04 5.01
N TYR A 90 2.87 4.16 3.90
CA TYR A 90 3.77 3.12 3.39
C TYR A 90 5.27 3.44 3.56
N GLY A 91 5.62 4.68 3.86
CA GLY A 91 7.00 5.16 3.86
C GLY A 91 7.92 4.33 4.75
N ILE A 92 7.48 3.99 5.96
CA ILE A 92 8.26 3.21 6.93
C ILE A 92 8.51 1.79 6.40
N ALA A 93 7.46 1.05 6.09
CA ALA A 93 7.58 -0.36 5.68
C ALA A 93 8.40 -0.52 4.38
N ILE A 94 8.15 0.34 3.38
CA ILE A 94 8.88 0.29 2.11
C ILE A 94 10.36 0.69 2.31
N SER A 95 10.64 1.70 3.12
CA SER A 95 12.03 2.11 3.37
C SER A 95 12.85 1.04 4.07
N GLU A 96 12.27 0.31 5.01
CA GLU A 96 12.92 -0.84 5.67
C GLU A 96 13.18 -1.97 4.67
N HIS A 97 12.23 -2.26 3.81
CA HIS A 97 12.39 -3.25 2.74
C HIS A 97 13.52 -2.87 1.78
N VAL A 98 13.58 -1.60 1.34
CA VAL A 98 14.65 -1.10 0.45
C VAL A 98 16.01 -1.24 1.11
N ILE A 99 16.15 -0.88 2.37
CA ILE A 99 17.41 -1.04 3.12
C ILE A 99 17.80 -2.51 3.23
N GLY A 100 16.87 -3.39 3.54
CA GLY A 100 17.09 -4.83 3.56
C GLY A 100 17.58 -5.38 2.22
N MET A 101 16.99 -4.91 1.11
CA MET A 101 17.47 -5.27 -0.23
C MET A 101 18.88 -4.74 -0.52
N MET A 102 19.18 -3.49 -0.15
CA MET A 102 20.51 -2.91 -0.32
C MET A 102 21.57 -3.71 0.44
N ILE A 103 21.31 -4.05 1.70
CA ILE A 103 22.20 -4.88 2.51
C ILE A 103 22.36 -6.26 1.85
N THR A 104 21.26 -6.89 1.44
CA THR A 104 21.29 -8.20 0.78
C THR A 104 22.16 -8.19 -0.48
N PHE A 105 22.04 -7.15 -1.29
CA PHE A 105 22.83 -6.98 -2.50
C PHE A 105 24.32 -6.71 -2.18
N CYS A 106 24.59 -5.75 -1.30
CA CYS A 106 25.96 -5.35 -0.97
C CYS A 106 26.74 -6.46 -0.24
N LYS A 107 26.08 -7.26 0.56
CA LYS A 107 26.68 -8.33 1.35
C LYS A 107 26.58 -9.74 0.72
N ASN A 108 26.07 -9.84 -0.51
CA ASN A 108 25.89 -11.11 -1.23
C ASN A 108 25.05 -12.16 -0.48
N LEU A 109 24.08 -11.72 0.35
CA LEU A 109 23.32 -12.63 1.21
C LEU A 109 22.54 -13.70 0.43
N LYS A 110 22.05 -13.36 -0.77
CA LYS A 110 21.37 -14.33 -1.66
C LYS A 110 22.32 -15.46 -2.05
N THR A 111 23.56 -15.16 -2.42
CA THR A 111 24.57 -16.15 -2.79
C THR A 111 24.86 -17.07 -1.61
N TYR A 112 25.06 -16.52 -0.43
CA TYR A 112 25.30 -17.32 0.77
C TYR A 112 24.10 -18.20 1.13
N ALA A 113 22.89 -17.70 1.02
CA ALA A 113 21.69 -18.49 1.28
C ALA A 113 21.57 -19.70 0.32
N LEU A 114 21.90 -19.51 -0.96
CA LEU A 114 21.92 -20.61 -1.94
C LEU A 114 23.00 -21.63 -1.63
N GLN A 115 24.22 -21.18 -1.30
CA GLN A 115 25.32 -22.08 -0.91
C GLN A 115 24.97 -22.88 0.35
N MET A 116 24.38 -22.24 1.36
CA MET A 116 23.94 -22.94 2.58
C MET A 116 22.90 -24.03 2.28
N LYS A 117 21.98 -23.76 1.36
CA LYS A 117 20.98 -24.76 0.94
C LYS A 117 21.62 -26.00 0.32
N GLU A 118 22.74 -25.84 -0.36
CA GLU A 118 23.50 -26.92 -1.02
C GLU A 118 24.56 -27.55 -0.11
N GLY A 119 24.68 -27.10 1.15
CA GLY A 119 25.72 -27.53 2.07
C GLY A 119 27.13 -27.03 1.69
N ASN A 120 27.22 -26.02 0.85
CA ASN A 120 28.47 -25.46 0.36
C ASN A 120 28.97 -24.30 1.22
N TRP A 121 30.26 -24.19 1.39
CA TRP A 121 30.94 -23.05 2.02
C TRP A 121 32.06 -22.56 1.07
N LEU A 122 31.65 -21.82 0.04
CA LEU A 122 32.54 -21.34 -1.00
C LEU A 122 32.77 -19.82 -0.86
N PRO A 123 33.98 -19.31 -1.12
CA PRO A 123 34.22 -17.88 -1.17
C PRO A 123 33.31 -17.23 -2.24
N SER A 124 32.55 -16.22 -1.87
CA SER A 124 31.84 -15.40 -2.85
C SER A 124 32.69 -14.19 -3.24
N LYS A 125 32.24 -13.46 -4.26
CA LYS A 125 32.82 -12.15 -4.59
C LYS A 125 32.82 -11.26 -3.37
N GLN A 126 33.84 -10.46 -3.18
CA GLN A 126 33.90 -9.50 -2.08
C GLN A 126 32.65 -8.60 -2.06
N GLY A 127 32.00 -8.59 -0.93
CA GLY A 127 30.85 -7.70 -0.71
C GLY A 127 31.29 -6.23 -0.63
N LYS A 128 30.37 -5.31 -0.85
CA LYS A 128 30.60 -3.87 -0.68
C LYS A 128 30.09 -3.42 0.68
N GLU A 129 30.74 -2.42 1.24
CA GLU A 129 30.22 -1.71 2.41
C GLU A 129 29.26 -0.60 2.00
N ILE A 130 28.22 -0.40 2.79
CA ILE A 130 27.28 0.72 2.62
C ILE A 130 27.86 1.95 3.34
N TYR A 131 28.64 1.73 4.39
CA TYR A 131 29.28 2.76 5.18
C TYR A 131 30.04 3.76 4.31
N HIS A 132 29.76 5.05 4.50
CA HIS A 132 30.29 6.16 3.69
C HIS A 132 30.02 6.05 2.18
N SER A 133 29.06 5.23 1.75
CA SER A 133 28.65 5.17 0.35
C SER A 133 27.80 6.38 -0.03
N ARG A 134 27.87 6.76 -1.31
CA ARG A 134 26.96 7.79 -1.86
C ARG A 134 25.74 7.13 -2.45
N VAL A 135 24.55 7.57 -2.02
CA VAL A 135 23.27 7.09 -2.50
C VAL A 135 22.50 8.26 -3.17
N CYS A 136 22.01 8.04 -4.37
CA CYS A 136 21.12 8.97 -5.05
C CYS A 136 19.68 8.46 -4.90
N ILE A 137 18.78 9.31 -4.42
CA ILE A 137 17.35 9.03 -4.30
C ILE A 137 16.62 9.85 -5.34
N VAL A 138 15.99 9.15 -6.31
CA VAL A 138 15.15 9.79 -7.32
C VAL A 138 13.71 9.80 -6.83
N GLY A 139 13.20 10.99 -6.49
CA GLY A 139 11.90 11.18 -5.83
C GLY A 139 12.04 11.27 -4.30
N TYR A 140 11.74 12.45 -3.75
CA TYR A 140 11.90 12.75 -2.32
C TYR A 140 10.55 13.06 -1.65
N GLY A 141 9.54 12.19 -1.94
CA GLY A 141 8.26 12.16 -1.23
C GLY A 141 8.35 11.34 0.05
N ASP A 142 7.23 10.83 0.55
CA ASP A 142 7.12 10.02 1.77
C ASP A 142 8.16 8.89 1.83
N ILE A 143 8.18 8.02 0.81
CA ILE A 143 9.09 6.87 0.76
C ILE A 143 10.55 7.33 0.67
N GLY A 144 10.87 8.27 -0.23
CA GLY A 144 12.24 8.78 -0.41
C GLY A 144 12.78 9.45 0.83
N TYR A 145 11.97 10.20 1.54
CA TYR A 145 12.31 10.81 2.82
C TYR A 145 12.62 9.75 3.89
N GLU A 146 11.76 8.74 4.05
CA GLU A 146 11.96 7.67 5.02
C GLU A 146 13.18 6.79 4.70
N ILE A 147 13.50 6.56 3.41
CA ILE A 147 14.75 5.91 2.98
C ILE A 147 15.95 6.77 3.38
N ALA A 148 15.95 8.06 3.04
CA ALA A 148 17.05 8.97 3.37
C ALA A 148 17.31 9.05 4.87
N LYS A 149 16.25 9.13 5.67
CA LYS A 149 16.32 9.16 7.13
C LYS A 149 17.05 7.94 7.70
N ARG A 150 16.75 6.75 7.19
CA ARG A 150 17.37 5.49 7.63
C ARG A 150 18.81 5.34 7.11
N LEU A 151 19.05 5.79 5.90
CA LEU A 151 20.40 5.72 5.31
C LEU A 151 21.43 6.59 6.02
N LYS A 152 21.00 7.61 6.79
CA LYS A 152 21.92 8.42 7.61
C LYS A 152 22.65 7.63 8.69
N ALA A 153 22.17 6.44 9.03
CA ALA A 153 22.83 5.55 10.01
C ALA A 153 24.05 4.80 9.43
N PHE A 154 24.24 4.83 8.11
CA PHE A 154 25.36 4.23 7.40
C PHE A 154 26.37 5.29 6.95
#